data_f9553bd9f2a6a0629e3c1950eb24c980
#
_entry.id   f9553bd9f2a6a0629e3c1950eb24c980
#
_cell.length_a   1.000
_cell.length_b   1.000
_cell.length_c   1.000
_cell.angle_alpha   90.00
_cell.angle_beta   90.00
_cell.angle_gamma   90.00
#
_symmetry.space_group_name_H-M   'P 1'
#
loop_
_entity.id
_entity.type
_entity.pdbx_description
1 polymer ?
#
loop_
_entity_poly.entity_id
_entity_poly.type
_entity_poly.pdbx_seq_one_letter_code
_entity_poly.pdbx_strand_id
1 'polypeptide(L)'
;MPAISRVLVPIDFSPSSRAALEYATFLSSKFGAELTVLHVWEPPGYVGPDTLALLPVAAGQPGWETTRSEVLREVELFLGKAEARPKGLNVRVEAGEPSDAILSAASSNAADLIVMGTHGRTGLSRLLIGSVAEAVLRRSTCPVLTIRVATRVPREHVPL
;
A
#
# COMPACT_ATOMS: atom_id res chain seq x y z
N MET A 1 -23.17 13.76 4.75
CA MET A 1 -22.42 12.49 4.62
C MET A 1 -20.95 12.81 4.41
N PRO A 2 -20.01 12.11 5.02
CA PRO A 2 -18.60 12.34 4.70
C PRO A 2 -18.37 12.02 3.22
N ALA A 3 -17.76 12.95 2.49
CA ALA A 3 -17.39 12.76 1.10
C ALA A 3 -16.03 12.04 1.05
N ILE A 4 -15.88 11.03 0.20
CA ILE A 4 -14.58 10.41 -0.08
C ILE A 4 -13.96 11.23 -1.22
N SER A 5 -12.97 12.04 -0.88
CA SER A 5 -12.27 12.92 -1.82
C SER A 5 -10.81 12.53 -2.03
N ARG A 6 -10.21 11.82 -1.06
CA ARG A 6 -8.80 11.39 -1.10
C ARG A 6 -8.68 9.97 -0.57
N VAL A 7 -8.19 9.09 -1.44
CA VAL A 7 -7.98 7.67 -1.16
C VAL A 7 -6.49 7.37 -1.14
N LEU A 8 -6.01 6.73 -0.08
CA LEU A 8 -4.64 6.23 0.05
C LEU A 8 -4.62 4.72 -0.14
N VAL A 9 -3.71 4.23 -1.01
CA VAL A 9 -3.51 2.81 -1.26
C VAL A 9 -2.05 2.46 -1.03
N PRO A 10 -1.71 1.85 0.10
CA PRO A 10 -0.40 1.25 0.28
C PRO A 10 -0.26 -0.03 -0.54
N ILE A 11 0.88 -0.19 -1.21
CA ILE A 11 1.22 -1.35 -2.03
C ILE A 11 2.56 -1.96 -1.60
N ASP A 12 2.63 -3.29 -1.68
CA ASP A 12 3.82 -4.10 -1.39
C ASP A 12 4.14 -5.09 -2.51
N PHE A 13 3.54 -4.88 -3.70
CA PHE A 13 3.64 -5.74 -4.88
C PHE A 13 3.00 -7.14 -4.73
N SER A 14 2.31 -7.40 -3.64
CA SER A 14 1.56 -8.65 -3.43
C SER A 14 0.28 -8.70 -4.27
N PRO A 15 -0.29 -9.90 -4.51
CA PRO A 15 -1.60 -10.03 -5.15
C PRO A 15 -2.73 -9.30 -4.39
N SER A 16 -2.67 -9.23 -3.05
CA SER A 16 -3.66 -8.51 -2.25
C SER A 16 -3.53 -6.99 -2.39
N SER A 17 -2.33 -6.44 -2.49
CA SER A 17 -2.16 -5.02 -2.78
C SER A 17 -2.56 -4.68 -4.21
N ARG A 18 -2.43 -5.61 -5.17
CA ARG A 18 -2.98 -5.46 -6.52
C ARG A 18 -4.50 -5.34 -6.50
N ALA A 19 -5.17 -6.25 -5.82
CA ALA A 19 -6.62 -6.20 -5.67
C ALA A 19 -7.10 -4.93 -4.93
N ALA A 20 -6.35 -4.49 -3.92
CA ALA A 20 -6.63 -3.23 -3.23
C ALA A 20 -6.52 -2.03 -4.16
N LEU A 21 -5.49 -1.97 -5.00
CA LEU A 21 -5.30 -0.91 -6.00
C LEU A 21 -6.44 -0.88 -7.02
N GLU A 22 -6.86 -2.04 -7.54
CA GLU A 22 -7.98 -2.15 -8.48
C GLU A 22 -9.28 -1.64 -7.85
N TYR A 23 -9.54 -2.03 -6.60
CA TYR A 23 -10.73 -1.59 -5.88
C TYR A 23 -10.72 -0.10 -5.57
N ALA A 24 -9.56 0.44 -5.14
CA ALA A 24 -9.39 1.86 -4.89
C ALA A 24 -9.55 2.70 -6.16
N THR A 25 -9.02 2.22 -7.28
CA THR A 25 -9.21 2.84 -8.60
C THR A 25 -10.69 2.90 -8.97
N PHE A 26 -11.43 1.81 -8.75
CA PHE A 26 -12.89 1.79 -8.94
C PHE A 26 -13.60 2.83 -8.05
N LEU A 27 -13.30 2.84 -6.75
CA LEU A 27 -13.89 3.82 -5.82
C LEU A 27 -13.55 5.26 -6.22
N SER A 28 -12.30 5.54 -6.53
CA SER A 28 -11.85 6.88 -6.97
C SER A 28 -12.60 7.34 -8.21
N SER A 29 -12.81 6.45 -9.17
CA SER A 29 -13.59 6.78 -10.38
C SER A 29 -15.06 7.06 -10.09
N LYS A 30 -15.64 6.39 -9.09
CA LYS A 30 -17.06 6.55 -8.70
C LYS A 30 -17.31 7.83 -7.90
N PHE A 31 -16.37 8.20 -7.04
CA PHE A 31 -16.52 9.36 -6.16
C PHE A 31 -15.81 10.61 -6.68
N GLY A 32 -15.05 10.51 -7.77
CA GLY A 32 -14.20 11.61 -8.25
C GLY A 32 -13.06 11.93 -7.30
N ALA A 33 -12.61 10.93 -6.52
CA ALA A 33 -11.60 11.09 -5.50
C ALA A 33 -10.18 11.05 -6.08
N GLU A 34 -9.28 11.83 -5.51
CA GLU A 34 -7.84 11.71 -5.77
C GLU A 34 -7.32 10.39 -5.20
N LEU A 35 -6.47 9.71 -5.96
CA LEU A 35 -5.87 8.44 -5.57
C LEU A 35 -4.37 8.61 -5.34
N THR A 36 -3.91 8.32 -4.14
CA THR A 36 -2.48 8.26 -3.81
C THR A 36 -2.07 6.82 -3.59
N VAL A 37 -1.14 6.34 -4.41
CA VAL A 37 -0.45 5.05 -4.21
C VAL A 37 0.82 5.30 -3.41
N LEU A 38 0.98 4.57 -2.32
CA LEU A 38 2.14 4.62 -1.44
C LEU A 38 2.88 3.28 -1.46
N HIS A 39 4.16 3.31 -1.78
CA HIS A 39 5.05 2.19 -1.48
C HIS A 39 6.02 2.59 -0.38
N VAL A 40 6.15 1.74 0.64
CA VAL A 40 7.12 1.93 1.73
C VAL A 40 8.27 0.96 1.53
N TRP A 41 9.45 1.53 1.34
CA TRP A 41 10.68 0.76 1.23
C TRP A 41 11.29 0.57 2.62
N GLU A 42 11.51 -0.68 2.98
CA GLU A 42 12.20 -1.04 4.22
C GLU A 42 13.68 -1.23 3.91
N PRO A 43 14.58 -0.40 4.49
CA PRO A 43 16.01 -0.63 4.36
C PRO A 43 16.40 -2.02 4.87
N PRO A 44 17.28 -2.76 4.17
CA PRO A 44 17.82 -4.02 4.69
C PRO A 44 18.44 -3.80 6.07
N GLY A 45 18.01 -4.58 7.07
CA GLY A 45 18.51 -4.46 8.44
C GLY A 45 17.88 -3.33 9.26
N TYR A 46 16.70 -2.83 8.89
CA TYR A 46 15.95 -1.85 9.66
C TYR A 46 15.70 -2.36 11.08
N VAL A 47 16.32 -1.72 12.05
CA VAL A 47 16.25 -2.09 13.49
C VAL A 47 15.70 -0.93 14.33
N GLY A 48 14.97 -0.01 13.73
CA GLY A 48 14.35 1.13 14.38
C GLY A 48 15.07 2.47 14.15
N PRO A 49 14.45 3.58 14.56
CA PRO A 49 14.94 4.93 14.25
C PRO A 49 16.34 5.24 14.78
N ASP A 50 16.75 4.66 15.90
CA ASP A 50 18.05 4.89 16.49
C ASP A 50 19.21 4.22 15.72
N THR A 51 18.90 3.23 14.89
CA THR A 51 19.89 2.48 14.09
C THR A 51 19.97 2.99 12.65
N LEU A 52 18.99 3.78 12.20
CA LEU A 52 18.97 4.41 10.87
C LEU A 52 20.21 5.31 10.65
N ALA A 53 20.78 5.86 11.72
CA ALA A 53 22.00 6.68 11.66
C ALA A 53 23.25 5.89 11.22
N LEU A 54 23.19 4.55 11.24
CA LEU A 54 24.31 3.66 10.92
C LEU A 54 24.16 2.97 9.57
N LEU A 55 23.00 3.09 8.91
CA LEU A 55 22.75 2.45 7.61
C LEU A 55 23.07 3.40 6.46
N PRO A 56 23.76 2.93 5.41
CA PRO A 56 24.20 3.81 4.31
C PRO A 56 23.06 4.29 3.40
N VAL A 57 21.81 3.90 3.65
CA VAL A 57 20.66 4.20 2.75
C VAL A 57 19.40 4.55 3.55
N ALA A 58 19.44 5.61 4.36
CA ALA A 58 18.23 6.22 4.93
C ALA A 58 17.77 7.41 4.07
N ALA A 59 16.52 7.83 4.20
CA ALA A 59 16.02 9.02 3.52
C ALA A 59 16.94 10.23 3.80
N GLY A 60 17.45 10.87 2.75
CA GLY A 60 18.44 11.97 2.83
C GLY A 60 19.90 11.53 2.91
N GLN A 61 20.20 10.23 2.89
CA GLN A 61 21.58 9.71 2.82
C GLN A 61 22.06 9.55 1.37
N PRO A 62 23.38 9.59 1.12
CA PRO A 62 23.94 9.24 -0.19
C PRO A 62 23.46 7.87 -0.63
N GLY A 63 22.97 7.77 -1.87
CA GLY A 63 22.39 6.54 -2.43
C GLY A 63 20.88 6.40 -2.26
N TRP A 64 20.22 7.17 -1.39
CA TRP A 64 18.75 7.15 -1.26
C TRP A 64 18.06 7.50 -2.58
N GLU A 65 18.51 8.54 -3.28
CA GLU A 65 17.90 8.96 -4.54
C GLU A 65 18.00 7.88 -5.63
N THR A 66 19.11 7.14 -5.66
CA THR A 66 19.27 6.00 -6.57
C THR A 66 18.29 4.89 -6.21
N THR A 67 18.24 4.48 -4.94
CA THR A 67 17.31 3.46 -4.45
C THR A 67 15.85 3.89 -4.67
N ARG A 68 15.52 5.13 -4.36
CA ARG A 68 14.19 5.70 -4.60
C ARG A 68 13.80 5.64 -6.07
N SER A 69 14.72 5.94 -6.97
CA SER A 69 14.48 5.88 -8.42
C SER A 69 14.23 4.45 -8.91
N GLU A 70 14.94 3.46 -8.38
CA GLU A 70 14.73 2.05 -8.68
C GLU A 70 13.37 1.57 -8.17
N VAL A 71 13.03 1.90 -6.93
CA VAL A 71 11.72 1.57 -6.33
C VAL A 71 10.58 2.24 -7.08
N LEU A 72 10.72 3.50 -7.48
CA LEU A 72 9.72 4.19 -8.31
C LEU A 72 9.51 3.45 -9.63
N ARG A 73 10.57 2.95 -10.25
CA ARG A 73 10.45 2.16 -11.47
C ARG A 73 9.67 0.86 -11.24
N GLU A 74 9.87 0.18 -10.12
CA GLU A 74 9.09 -1.01 -9.76
C GLU A 74 7.62 -0.67 -9.54
N VAL A 75 7.34 0.44 -8.85
CA VAL A 75 5.96 0.94 -8.67
C VAL A 75 5.32 1.23 -10.02
N GLU A 76 6.03 1.89 -10.94
CA GLU A 76 5.54 2.20 -12.29
C GLU A 76 5.20 0.91 -13.07
N LEU A 77 6.04 -0.11 -12.99
CA LEU A 77 5.78 -1.43 -13.59
C LEU A 77 4.56 -2.10 -12.97
N PHE A 78 4.41 -1.99 -11.66
CA PHE A 78 3.24 -2.52 -10.95
C PHE A 78 1.96 -1.79 -11.32
N LEU A 79 1.97 -0.48 -11.50
CA LEU A 79 0.80 0.31 -11.92
C LEU A 79 0.35 0.00 -13.37
N GLY A 80 1.26 -0.46 -14.21
CA GLY A 80 0.98 -0.76 -15.62
C GLY A 80 0.95 0.47 -16.51
N LYS A 81 0.33 0.35 -17.69
CA LYS A 81 0.33 1.40 -18.71
C LYS A 81 -0.37 2.67 -18.24
N ALA A 82 0.22 3.82 -18.57
CA ALA A 82 -0.27 5.14 -18.15
C ALA A 82 -1.71 5.42 -18.62
N GLU A 83 -2.10 4.93 -19.80
CA GLU A 83 -3.44 5.13 -20.38
C GLU A 83 -4.55 4.45 -19.56
N ALA A 84 -4.20 3.41 -18.78
CA ALA A 84 -5.15 2.68 -17.93
C ALA A 84 -5.23 3.25 -16.50
N ARG A 85 -4.45 4.29 -16.19
CA ARG A 85 -4.39 4.87 -14.85
C ARG A 85 -5.51 5.89 -14.63
N PRO A 86 -6.04 6.00 -13.40
CA PRO A 86 -7.00 7.04 -13.07
C PRO A 86 -6.37 8.43 -13.21
N LYS A 87 -7.17 9.39 -13.63
CA LYS A 87 -6.77 10.80 -13.64
C LYS A 87 -6.51 11.25 -12.21
N GLY A 88 -5.42 12.01 -12.00
CA GLY A 88 -5.06 12.49 -10.65
C GLY A 88 -4.42 11.44 -9.75
N LEU A 89 -3.86 10.36 -10.34
CA LEU A 89 -3.06 9.40 -9.58
C LEU A 89 -1.75 10.03 -9.13
N ASN A 90 -1.52 10.02 -7.82
CA ASN A 90 -0.25 10.40 -7.21
C ASN A 90 0.52 9.15 -6.77
N VAL A 91 1.84 9.15 -6.96
CA VAL A 91 2.72 8.07 -6.51
C VAL A 91 3.68 8.62 -5.47
N ARG A 92 3.77 7.95 -4.33
CA ARG A 92 4.71 8.25 -3.25
C ARG A 92 5.55 7.02 -2.92
N VAL A 93 6.84 7.25 -2.70
CA VAL A 93 7.76 6.25 -2.14
C VAL A 93 8.38 6.86 -0.89
N GLU A 94 8.24 6.15 0.22
CA GLU A 94 8.78 6.54 1.51
C GLU A 94 9.67 5.43 2.06
N ALA A 95 10.65 5.77 2.88
CA ALA A 95 11.48 4.81 3.59
C ALA A 95 11.05 4.75 5.05
N GLY A 96 11.01 3.55 5.62
CA GLY A 96 10.73 3.38 7.05
C GLY A 96 9.92 2.14 7.40
N GLU A 97 9.34 2.15 8.59
CA GLU A 97 8.43 1.09 9.03
C GLU A 97 7.07 1.27 8.34
N PRO A 98 6.52 0.22 7.68
CA PRO A 98 5.35 0.36 6.83
C PRO A 98 4.12 0.93 7.52
N SER A 99 3.76 0.46 8.72
CA SER A 99 2.55 0.94 9.38
C SER A 99 2.64 2.41 9.78
N ASP A 100 3.80 2.86 10.24
CA ASP A 100 4.04 4.26 10.62
C ASP A 100 4.02 5.18 9.39
N ALA A 101 4.68 4.77 8.31
CA ALA A 101 4.70 5.53 7.07
C ALA A 101 3.28 5.65 6.46
N ILE A 102 2.49 4.57 6.47
CA ILE A 102 1.09 4.60 5.97
C ILE A 102 0.24 5.57 6.79
N LEU A 103 0.33 5.51 8.12
CA LEU A 103 -0.44 6.39 9.00
C LEU A 103 -0.02 7.85 8.88
N SER A 104 1.28 8.10 8.76
CA SER A 104 1.82 9.44 8.50
C SER A 104 1.35 9.99 7.16
N ALA A 105 1.42 9.18 6.09
CA ALA A 105 0.93 9.55 4.78
C ALA A 105 -0.58 9.82 4.76
N ALA A 106 -1.37 9.00 5.46
CA ALA A 106 -2.81 9.20 5.58
C ALA A 106 -3.14 10.53 6.26
N SER A 107 -2.43 10.86 7.34
CA SER A 107 -2.60 12.12 8.06
C SER A 107 -2.15 13.33 7.22
N SER A 108 -0.95 13.27 6.64
CA SER A 108 -0.38 14.40 5.86
C SER A 108 -1.16 14.71 4.58
N ASN A 109 -1.78 13.70 3.97
CA ASN A 109 -2.64 13.86 2.80
C ASN A 109 -4.10 14.12 3.17
N ALA A 110 -4.44 14.14 4.45
CA ALA A 110 -5.81 14.18 4.96
C ALA A 110 -6.69 13.16 4.20
N ALA A 111 -6.25 11.90 4.17
CA ALA A 111 -6.95 10.82 3.49
C ALA A 111 -8.30 10.56 4.15
N ASP A 112 -9.34 10.41 3.32
CA ASP A 112 -10.70 10.11 3.78
C ASP A 112 -10.93 8.59 3.87
N LEU A 113 -10.06 7.81 3.19
CA LEU A 113 -10.11 6.35 3.15
C LEU A 113 -8.73 5.77 2.86
N ILE A 114 -8.35 4.74 3.62
CA ILE A 114 -7.24 3.85 3.27
C ILE A 114 -7.82 2.58 2.67
N VAL A 115 -7.31 2.12 1.52
CA VAL A 115 -7.66 0.82 0.91
C VAL A 115 -6.41 -0.03 0.83
N MET A 116 -6.38 -1.17 1.51
CA MET A 116 -5.17 -2.00 1.59
C MET A 116 -5.45 -3.50 1.56
N GLY A 117 -4.46 -4.29 1.16
CA GLY A 117 -4.53 -5.74 1.23
C GLY A 117 -4.45 -6.24 2.67
N THR A 118 -5.08 -7.38 2.95
CA THR A 118 -5.01 -8.02 4.28
C THR A 118 -3.74 -8.82 4.51
N HIS A 119 -3.01 -9.21 3.44
CA HIS A 119 -1.80 -10.03 3.49
C HIS A 119 -0.73 -9.38 2.63
N GLY A 120 0.50 -9.35 3.15
CA GLY A 120 1.67 -8.90 2.41
C GLY A 120 2.38 -10.04 1.66
N ARG A 121 3.65 -9.82 1.32
CA ARG A 121 4.51 -10.74 0.57
C ARG A 121 4.65 -12.13 1.21
N THR A 122 4.54 -12.23 2.52
CA THR A 122 4.79 -13.48 3.25
C THR A 122 3.64 -14.48 3.20
N GLY A 123 2.45 -14.07 2.80
CA GLY A 123 1.31 -14.97 2.55
C GLY A 123 0.94 -15.90 3.71
N LEU A 124 1.44 -15.62 4.93
CA LEU A 124 1.32 -16.48 6.08
C LEU A 124 -0.16 -16.58 6.51
N SER A 125 -0.64 -17.81 6.52
CA SER A 125 -1.91 -18.26 7.09
C SER A 125 -3.18 -17.57 6.58
N ARG A 126 -4.05 -18.34 5.95
CA ARG A 126 -5.34 -17.94 5.36
C ARG A 126 -6.35 -17.31 6.35
N LEU A 127 -6.04 -17.25 7.64
CA LEU A 127 -6.95 -16.81 8.69
C LEU A 127 -6.52 -15.53 9.41
N LEU A 128 -5.27 -15.07 9.25
CA LEU A 128 -4.74 -13.94 9.98
C LEU A 128 -4.59 -12.71 9.08
N ILE A 129 -4.94 -11.55 9.60
CA ILE A 129 -4.60 -10.25 9.01
C ILE A 129 -3.10 -10.04 9.19
N GLY A 130 -2.40 -9.55 8.16
CA GLY A 130 -0.98 -9.23 8.25
C GLY A 130 -0.69 -8.13 9.29
N SER A 131 0.50 -8.17 9.89
CA SER A 131 0.90 -7.25 10.96
C SER A 131 0.74 -5.76 10.60
N VAL A 132 1.11 -5.38 9.38
CA VAL A 132 0.96 -4.00 8.89
C VAL A 132 -0.53 -3.61 8.81
N ALA A 133 -1.37 -4.47 8.23
CA ALA A 133 -2.80 -4.20 8.11
C ALA A 133 -3.47 -4.13 9.49
N GLU A 134 -3.09 -4.99 10.43
CA GLU A 134 -3.58 -4.95 11.81
C GLU A 134 -3.16 -3.65 12.51
N ALA A 135 -1.91 -3.24 12.40
CA ALA A 135 -1.41 -2.01 13.01
C ALA A 135 -2.11 -0.77 12.45
N VAL A 136 -2.31 -0.72 11.12
CA VAL A 136 -3.04 0.38 10.47
C VAL A 136 -4.50 0.41 10.91
N LEU A 137 -5.20 -0.74 10.94
CA LEU A 137 -6.58 -0.83 11.41
C LEU A 137 -6.78 -0.33 12.84
N ARG A 138 -5.82 -0.61 13.73
CA ARG A 138 -5.89 -0.20 15.15
C ARG A 138 -5.62 1.28 15.36
N ARG A 139 -4.77 1.89 14.53
CA ARG A 139 -4.19 3.22 14.79
C ARG A 139 -4.71 4.29 13.84
N SER A 140 -5.39 3.91 12.77
CA SER A 140 -5.90 4.86 11.77
C SER A 140 -6.98 5.77 12.35
N THR A 141 -6.91 7.05 12.01
CA THR A 141 -7.93 8.04 12.33
C THR A 141 -8.99 8.19 11.23
N CYS A 142 -8.76 7.59 10.07
CA CYS A 142 -9.75 7.54 8.99
C CYS A 142 -10.19 6.08 8.73
N PRO A 143 -11.33 5.86 8.05
CA PRO A 143 -11.79 4.53 7.66
C PRO A 143 -10.73 3.74 6.88
N VAL A 144 -10.67 2.42 7.15
CA VAL A 144 -9.77 1.50 6.47
C VAL A 144 -10.59 0.39 5.83
N LEU A 145 -10.47 0.24 4.52
CA LEU A 145 -11.06 -0.85 3.75
C LEU A 145 -9.99 -1.88 3.44
N THR A 146 -10.16 -3.08 3.96
CA THR A 146 -9.24 -4.18 3.71
C THR A 146 -9.76 -5.11 2.62
N ILE A 147 -8.90 -5.44 1.65
CA ILE A 147 -9.22 -6.32 0.53
C ILE A 147 -8.55 -7.67 0.73
N ARG A 148 -9.36 -8.72 0.71
CA ARG A 148 -8.90 -10.10 0.80
C ARG A 148 -8.99 -10.77 -0.57
N VAL A 149 -7.89 -11.31 -1.05
CA VAL A 149 -7.91 -12.18 -2.22
C VAL A 149 -8.33 -13.58 -1.77
N ALA A 150 -9.56 -13.97 -2.12
CA ALA A 150 -9.98 -15.35 -1.94
C ALA A 150 -9.26 -16.21 -2.98
N THR A 151 -8.43 -17.15 -2.53
CA THR A 151 -8.00 -18.26 -3.39
C THR A 151 -9.26 -19.05 -3.74
N ARG A 152 -9.76 -18.95 -4.97
CA ARG A 152 -10.81 -19.85 -5.44
C ARG A 152 -10.24 -21.27 -5.35
N VAL A 153 -10.66 -22.02 -4.36
CA VAL A 153 -10.59 -23.49 -4.46
C VAL A 153 -11.59 -23.84 -5.54
N PRO A 154 -11.18 -24.50 -6.63
CA PRO A 154 -12.15 -25.02 -7.60
C PRO A 154 -13.16 -25.87 -6.82
N ARG A 155 -14.44 -25.55 -6.90
CA ARG A 155 -15.47 -26.47 -6.45
C ARG A 155 -15.37 -27.66 -7.38
N GLU A 156 -14.77 -28.75 -6.92
CA GLU A 156 -14.92 -30.02 -7.61
C GLU A 156 -16.42 -30.28 -7.72
N HIS A 157 -16.86 -30.38 -8.96
CA HIS A 157 -18.21 -30.80 -9.28
C HIS A 157 -18.28 -32.26 -8.86
N VAL A 158 -18.85 -32.54 -7.70
CA VAL A 158 -19.25 -33.90 -7.33
C VAL A 158 -20.48 -34.22 -8.17
N PRO A 159 -20.38 -35.12 -9.17
CA PRO A 159 -21.56 -35.56 -9.88
C PRO A 159 -22.42 -36.41 -8.94
N LEU A 160 -23.73 -36.15 -8.92
CA LEU A 160 -24.75 -36.97 -8.28
C LEU A 160 -24.83 -38.33 -8.91
#